data_e2654085ce23d9735d40fdfec442f30d
#
_entry.id   e2654085ce23d9735d40fdfec442f30d
#
_cell.length_a   1.000
_cell.length_b   1.000
_cell.length_c   1.000
_cell.angle_alpha   90.00
_cell.angle_beta   90.00
_cell.angle_gamma   90.00
#
_symmetry.space_group_name_H-M   'P 1'
#
loop_
_entity.id
_entity.type
_entity.pdbx_description
1 polymer ?
#
loop_
_entity_poly.entity_id
_entity_poly.type
_entity_poly.pdbx_seq_one_letter_code
_entity_poly.pdbx_strand_id
1 'polypeptide(L)'
;NITKSQQEKLESLFEIETALHILIMNVEAFSTEKGVKFASKFLNSHKTLMAIDESTTIKNPTAKRTKSIISLGKHSKYRRIMTGSPVTKNPLDLYTQCKFLDSYLLDFTSYYAFRNRYAEMKTMHLRGRSIQVVDEFKNLAELSETLKGFSYRVLKEDCLDLPPKNWTKRHITLSKEQQKVYDEMK
;
A
#
# COMPACT_ATOMS: atom_id res chain seq x y z
N ASN A 1 -25.46 9.49 -10.99
CA ASN A 1 -26.77 8.98 -10.57
C ASN A 1 -26.70 7.46 -10.49
N ILE A 2 -27.00 6.93 -9.31
CA ILE A 2 -27.07 5.47 -9.07
C ILE A 2 -28.45 5.04 -9.55
N THR A 3 -28.54 3.96 -10.34
CA THR A 3 -29.82 3.40 -10.77
C THR A 3 -30.54 2.74 -9.59
N LYS A 4 -31.88 2.60 -9.66
CA LYS A 4 -32.69 1.94 -8.62
C LYS A 4 -32.18 0.54 -8.30
N SER A 5 -31.84 -0.26 -9.31
CA SER A 5 -31.25 -1.60 -9.15
C SER A 5 -29.88 -1.60 -8.44
N GLN A 6 -29.06 -0.57 -8.67
CA GLN A 6 -27.79 -0.42 -7.96
C GLN A 6 -28.00 -0.02 -6.49
N GLN A 7 -29.05 0.75 -6.21
CA GLN A 7 -29.40 1.14 -4.85
C GLN A 7 -29.91 -0.07 -4.05
N GLU A 8 -30.80 -0.89 -4.61
CA GLU A 8 -31.29 -2.13 -4.01
C GLU A 8 -30.13 -3.10 -3.70
N LYS A 9 -29.20 -3.28 -4.63
CA LYS A 9 -27.98 -4.07 -4.40
C LYS A 9 -27.09 -3.51 -3.30
N LEU A 10 -27.02 -2.19 -3.16
CA LEU A 10 -26.26 -1.56 -2.08
C LEU A 10 -26.95 -1.72 -0.73
N GLU A 11 -28.28 -1.71 -0.70
CA GLU A 11 -29.07 -1.92 0.52
C GLU A 11 -28.95 -3.37 1.01
N SER A 12 -28.97 -4.36 0.12
CA SER A 12 -28.80 -5.76 0.46
C SER A 12 -27.44 -6.11 1.09
N LEU A 13 -26.40 -5.29 0.86
CA LEU A 13 -25.11 -5.45 1.54
C LEU A 13 -25.18 -5.25 3.07
N PHE A 14 -26.25 -4.64 3.57
CA PHE A 14 -26.41 -4.33 4.98
C PHE A 14 -27.45 -5.22 5.66
N GLU A 15 -28.13 -6.09 4.91
CA GLU A 15 -29.06 -7.07 5.44
C GLU A 15 -28.27 -8.23 6.09
N ILE A 16 -28.72 -8.65 7.25
CA ILE A 16 -28.10 -9.77 7.98
C ILE A 16 -28.66 -11.07 7.41
N GLU A 17 -28.05 -11.55 6.36
CA GLU A 17 -28.29 -12.88 5.81
C GLU A 17 -27.18 -13.84 6.17
N THR A 18 -27.45 -15.14 6.05
CA THR A 18 -26.47 -16.23 6.25
C THR A 18 -25.42 -16.31 5.14
N ALA A 19 -25.51 -15.45 4.13
CA ALA A 19 -24.62 -15.42 2.98
C ALA A 19 -23.31 -14.65 3.26
N LEU A 20 -22.27 -14.99 2.51
CA LEU A 20 -21.01 -14.25 2.50
C LEU A 20 -21.18 -12.94 1.70
N HIS A 21 -21.00 -11.82 2.35
CA HIS A 21 -21.01 -10.49 1.71
C HIS A 21 -19.58 -10.05 1.40
N ILE A 22 -19.32 -9.65 0.15
CA ILE A 22 -18.04 -9.15 -0.30
C ILE A 22 -18.20 -7.73 -0.82
N LEU A 23 -17.54 -6.78 -0.16
CA LEU A 23 -17.45 -5.39 -0.60
C LEU A 23 -16.08 -5.13 -1.22
N ILE A 24 -16.05 -4.80 -2.50
CA ILE A 24 -14.82 -4.43 -3.22
C ILE A 24 -14.84 -2.92 -3.46
N MET A 25 -13.79 -2.24 -3.02
CA MET A 25 -13.62 -0.79 -3.18
C MET A 25 -12.24 -0.45 -3.72
N ASN A 26 -12.17 0.56 -4.57
CA ASN A 26 -10.89 1.13 -4.98
C ASN A 26 -10.26 1.88 -3.80
N VAL A 27 -8.95 1.73 -3.60
CA VAL A 27 -8.17 2.40 -2.54
C VAL A 27 -8.30 3.93 -2.59
N GLU A 28 -8.44 4.51 -3.78
CA GLU A 28 -8.63 5.96 -3.96
C GLU A 28 -9.94 6.47 -3.33
N ALA A 29 -10.97 5.63 -3.24
CA ALA A 29 -12.24 6.01 -2.60
C ALA A 29 -12.06 6.46 -1.13
N PHE A 30 -11.04 5.94 -0.45
CA PHE A 30 -10.72 6.28 0.94
C PHE A 30 -10.06 7.66 1.11
N SER A 31 -9.79 8.36 0.01
CA SER A 31 -9.44 9.79 0.03
C SER A 31 -10.66 10.70 0.18
N THR A 32 -11.88 10.16 -0.03
CA THR A 32 -13.15 10.88 0.01
C THR A 32 -13.94 10.54 1.26
N GLU A 33 -14.71 11.50 1.78
CA GLU A 33 -15.60 11.26 2.92
C GLU A 33 -16.71 10.25 2.62
N LYS A 34 -17.25 10.28 1.39
CA LYS A 34 -18.30 9.35 0.96
C LYS A 34 -17.81 7.91 1.00
N GLY A 35 -16.62 7.64 0.45
CA GLY A 35 -16.03 6.30 0.47
C GLY A 35 -15.74 5.82 1.89
N VAL A 36 -15.20 6.69 2.75
CA VAL A 36 -14.93 6.38 4.17
C VAL A 36 -16.24 6.07 4.92
N LYS A 37 -17.28 6.89 4.77
CA LYS A 37 -18.59 6.67 5.41
C LYS A 37 -19.23 5.35 4.97
N PHE A 38 -19.18 5.05 3.67
CA PHE A 38 -19.74 3.81 3.14
C PHE A 38 -19.01 2.57 3.68
N ALA A 39 -17.67 2.56 3.63
CA ALA A 39 -16.87 1.47 4.18
C ALA A 39 -17.08 1.32 5.70
N SER A 40 -17.16 2.43 6.44
CA SER A 40 -17.43 2.41 7.89
C SER A 40 -18.78 1.78 8.21
N LYS A 41 -19.82 2.10 7.44
CA LYS A 41 -21.16 1.48 7.61
C LYS A 41 -21.07 -0.04 7.45
N PHE A 42 -20.41 -0.53 6.40
CA PHE A 42 -20.23 -1.96 6.14
C PHE A 42 -19.44 -2.67 7.25
N LEU A 43 -18.31 -2.07 7.68
CA LEU A 43 -17.46 -2.63 8.73
C LEU A 43 -18.15 -2.71 10.10
N ASN A 44 -19.06 -1.77 10.39
CA ASN A 44 -19.81 -1.76 11.65
C ASN A 44 -21.03 -2.68 11.62
N SER A 45 -21.56 -3.05 10.44
CA SER A 45 -22.71 -3.94 10.30
C SER A 45 -22.31 -5.42 10.28
N HIS A 46 -21.04 -5.74 10.01
CA HIS A 46 -20.59 -7.11 9.79
C HIS A 46 -19.30 -7.41 10.56
N LYS A 47 -19.14 -8.70 10.91
CA LYS A 47 -17.86 -9.21 11.40
C LYS A 47 -16.97 -9.49 10.19
N THR A 48 -16.02 -8.62 9.91
CA THR A 48 -15.32 -8.57 8.64
C THR A 48 -13.86 -9.02 8.71
N LEU A 49 -13.37 -9.53 7.57
CA LEU A 49 -11.98 -9.54 7.17
C LEU A 49 -11.75 -8.38 6.20
N MET A 50 -10.88 -7.43 6.53
CA MET A 50 -10.46 -6.37 5.62
C MET A 50 -9.13 -6.76 4.98
N ALA A 51 -9.13 -6.93 3.66
CA ALA A 51 -7.93 -7.24 2.89
C ALA A 51 -7.55 -6.07 1.97
N ILE A 52 -6.26 -5.78 1.85
CA ILE A 52 -5.73 -4.79 0.92
C ILE A 52 -4.86 -5.52 -0.09
N ASP A 53 -5.26 -5.47 -1.34
CA ASP A 53 -4.42 -5.86 -2.46
C ASP A 53 -3.53 -4.69 -2.88
N GLU A 54 -2.30 -4.97 -3.31
CA GLU A 54 -1.26 -3.98 -3.59
C GLU A 54 -1.09 -2.98 -2.43
N SER A 55 -0.77 -3.49 -1.25
CA SER A 55 -0.66 -2.70 0.00
C SER A 55 0.38 -1.57 -0.06
N THR A 56 1.26 -1.57 -1.06
CA THR A 56 2.15 -0.43 -1.35
C THR A 56 1.40 0.87 -1.62
N THR A 57 0.11 0.81 -1.97
CA THR A 57 -0.76 1.97 -2.14
C THR A 57 -0.98 2.76 -0.85
N ILE A 58 -0.79 2.13 0.31
CA ILE A 58 -0.90 2.76 1.64
C ILE A 58 0.45 3.02 2.33
N LYS A 59 1.57 2.96 1.64
CA LYS A 59 2.92 3.15 2.20
C LYS A 59 3.20 4.55 2.74
N ASN A 60 2.52 5.58 2.23
CA ASN A 60 2.74 6.96 2.64
C ASN A 60 1.96 7.29 3.93
N PRO A 61 2.64 7.54 5.08
CA PRO A 61 1.99 7.79 6.36
C PRO A 61 1.19 9.10 6.43
N THR A 62 1.46 10.04 5.53
CA THR A 62 0.79 11.36 5.52
C THR A 62 -0.44 11.38 4.62
N ALA A 63 -0.57 10.44 3.69
CA ALA A 63 -1.67 10.39 2.73
C ALA A 63 -3.03 10.19 3.43
N LYS A 64 -4.04 10.94 3.00
CA LYS A 64 -5.41 10.89 3.56
C LYS A 64 -5.97 9.47 3.50
N ARG A 65 -5.86 8.79 2.34
CA ARG A 65 -6.31 7.40 2.16
C ARG A 65 -5.66 6.43 3.15
N THR A 66 -4.34 6.55 3.38
CA THR A 66 -3.61 5.69 4.32
C THR A 66 -4.15 5.85 5.73
N LYS A 67 -4.33 7.09 6.19
CA LYS A 67 -4.89 7.38 7.51
C LYS A 67 -6.31 6.84 7.66
N SER A 68 -7.15 7.05 6.65
CA SER A 68 -8.53 6.54 6.62
C SER A 68 -8.57 5.01 6.68
N ILE A 69 -7.77 4.33 5.86
CA ILE A 69 -7.73 2.87 5.80
C ILE A 69 -7.23 2.27 7.12
N ILE A 70 -6.16 2.83 7.72
CA ILE A 70 -5.66 2.37 9.02
C ILE A 70 -6.72 2.57 10.11
N SER A 71 -7.43 3.69 10.10
CA SER A 71 -8.52 3.96 11.05
C SER A 71 -9.66 2.97 10.88
N LEU A 72 -10.12 2.74 9.65
CA LEU A 72 -11.20 1.79 9.33
C LEU A 72 -10.82 0.34 9.64
N GLY A 73 -9.56 -0.03 9.41
CA GLY A 73 -9.06 -1.36 9.73
C GLY A 73 -9.27 -1.78 11.19
N LYS A 74 -9.33 -0.82 12.11
CA LYS A 74 -9.61 -1.08 13.54
C LYS A 74 -11.03 -1.60 13.80
N HIS A 75 -11.97 -1.35 12.89
CA HIS A 75 -13.34 -1.84 12.96
C HIS A 75 -13.49 -3.25 12.37
N SER A 76 -12.49 -3.76 11.67
CA SER A 76 -12.51 -5.14 11.16
C SER A 76 -11.91 -6.11 12.17
N LYS A 77 -12.46 -7.31 12.24
CA LYS A 77 -11.97 -8.36 13.16
C LYS A 77 -10.63 -8.93 12.69
N TYR A 78 -10.46 -9.08 11.38
CA TYR A 78 -9.27 -9.63 10.75
C TYR A 78 -8.75 -8.68 9.67
N ARG A 79 -7.44 -8.64 9.50
CA ARG A 79 -6.78 -7.80 8.49
C ARG A 79 -5.73 -8.61 7.74
N ARG A 80 -5.62 -8.35 6.44
CA ARG A 80 -4.62 -8.94 5.56
C ARG A 80 -4.10 -7.88 4.59
N ILE A 81 -2.86 -8.01 4.19
CA ILE A 81 -2.28 -7.26 3.08
C ILE A 81 -1.63 -8.24 2.11
N MET A 82 -1.68 -7.90 0.84
CA MET A 82 -1.05 -8.65 -0.25
C MET A 82 -0.29 -7.66 -1.12
N THR A 83 0.88 -8.06 -1.58
CA THR A 83 1.67 -7.28 -2.53
C THR A 83 2.81 -8.12 -3.10
N GLY A 84 3.14 -7.91 -4.36
CA GLY A 84 4.30 -8.54 -4.99
C GLY A 84 5.64 -7.97 -4.51
N SER A 85 5.67 -6.75 -3.96
CA SER A 85 6.86 -6.10 -3.42
C SER A 85 6.51 -5.12 -2.31
N PRO A 86 6.57 -5.52 -1.03
CA PRO A 86 6.21 -4.65 0.10
C PRO A 86 7.15 -3.44 0.24
N VAL A 87 8.39 -3.57 -0.22
CA VAL A 87 9.40 -2.51 -0.25
C VAL A 87 9.59 -2.06 -1.70
N THR A 88 9.12 -0.88 -2.04
CA THR A 88 9.22 -0.36 -3.42
C THR A 88 10.44 0.54 -3.62
N LYS A 89 10.75 1.39 -2.66
CA LYS A 89 11.86 2.34 -2.71
C LYS A 89 12.77 2.24 -1.49
N ASN A 90 12.17 2.08 -0.32
CA ASN A 90 12.93 2.02 0.92
C ASN A 90 12.18 1.19 1.98
N PRO A 91 12.89 0.67 3.00
CA PRO A 91 12.30 -0.12 4.08
C PRO A 91 11.23 0.60 4.90
N LEU A 92 11.23 1.95 4.90
CA LEU A 92 10.24 2.74 5.64
C LEU A 92 8.83 2.61 5.06
N ASP A 93 8.71 2.12 3.81
CA ASP A 93 7.44 1.79 3.17
C ASP A 93 6.64 0.73 3.96
N LEU A 94 7.31 -0.07 4.81
CA LEU A 94 6.69 -1.13 5.60
C LEU A 94 5.87 -0.61 6.79
N TYR A 95 6.24 0.54 7.36
CA TYR A 95 5.63 1.01 8.61
C TYR A 95 4.10 1.06 8.57
N THR A 96 3.53 1.73 7.58
CA THR A 96 2.08 1.90 7.46
C THR A 96 1.36 0.63 7.05
N GLN A 97 2.02 -0.21 6.25
CA GLN A 97 1.51 -1.52 5.85
C GLN A 97 1.37 -2.44 7.07
N CYS A 98 2.42 -2.53 7.90
CA CYS A 98 2.37 -3.29 9.14
C CYS A 98 1.41 -2.68 10.17
N LYS A 99 1.38 -1.34 10.28
CA LYS A 99 0.44 -0.62 11.17
C LYS A 99 -1.03 -0.88 10.82
N PHE A 100 -1.35 -1.12 9.55
CA PHE A 100 -2.69 -1.53 9.17
C PHE A 100 -3.03 -2.93 9.71
N LEU A 101 -2.09 -3.87 9.69
CA LEU A 101 -2.28 -5.22 10.24
C LEU A 101 -2.48 -5.17 11.75
N ASP A 102 -1.51 -4.58 12.45
CA ASP A 102 -1.58 -4.32 13.89
C ASP A 102 -0.66 -3.14 14.25
N SER A 103 -1.15 -2.26 15.13
CA SER A 103 -0.40 -1.07 15.55
C SER A 103 0.85 -1.39 16.37
N TYR A 104 0.92 -2.59 16.95
CA TYR A 104 2.01 -3.05 17.81
C TYR A 104 2.96 -4.03 17.11
N LEU A 105 2.66 -4.42 15.87
CA LEU A 105 3.37 -5.46 15.12
C LEU A 105 4.88 -5.21 14.96
N LEU A 106 5.26 -3.93 14.82
CA LEU A 106 6.66 -3.50 14.68
C LEU A 106 7.24 -2.92 15.98
N ASP A 107 6.47 -2.88 17.06
CA ASP A 107 6.86 -2.32 18.37
C ASP A 107 7.33 -0.85 18.32
N PHE A 108 6.76 -0.06 17.41
CA PHE A 108 7.03 1.37 17.31
C PHE A 108 5.77 2.20 17.48
N THR A 109 5.81 3.16 18.39
CA THR A 109 4.68 4.07 18.67
C THR A 109 4.43 5.08 17.55
N SER A 110 5.48 5.43 16.77
CA SER A 110 5.37 6.44 15.72
C SER A 110 6.24 6.10 14.51
N TYR A 111 5.86 6.66 13.35
CA TYR A 111 6.66 6.59 12.13
C TYR A 111 8.08 7.15 12.33
N TYR A 112 8.23 8.22 13.10
CA TYR A 112 9.53 8.83 13.33
C TYR A 112 10.45 7.94 14.17
N ALA A 113 9.92 7.24 15.18
CA ALA A 113 10.68 6.27 15.96
C ALA A 113 11.16 5.12 15.05
N PHE A 114 10.27 4.55 14.22
CA PHE A 114 10.61 3.54 13.23
C PHE A 114 11.67 4.03 12.24
N ARG A 115 11.48 5.22 11.67
CA ARG A 115 12.44 5.83 10.75
C ARG A 115 13.81 5.98 11.38
N ASN A 116 13.91 6.52 12.60
CA ASN A 116 15.18 6.75 13.29
C ASN A 116 15.90 5.43 13.63
N ARG A 117 15.15 4.33 13.82
CA ARG A 117 15.74 3.00 14.02
C ARG A 117 16.37 2.44 12.76
N TYR A 118 15.73 2.65 11.60
CA TYR A 118 16.09 1.97 10.34
C TYR A 118 16.69 2.88 9.27
N ALA A 119 16.79 4.19 9.52
CA ALA A 119 17.41 5.12 8.60
C ALA A 119 18.23 6.18 9.32
N GLU A 120 19.32 6.59 8.68
CA GLU A 120 20.07 7.80 9.00
C GLU A 120 19.61 8.93 8.12
N MET A 121 19.46 10.12 8.72
CA MET A 121 18.93 11.28 8.05
C MET A 121 20.01 12.33 7.91
N LYS A 122 20.10 12.92 6.72
CA LYS A 122 20.94 14.11 6.48
C LYS A 122 20.12 15.31 6.05
N THR A 123 20.61 16.47 6.40
CA THR A 123 20.01 17.73 5.96
C THR A 123 20.61 18.10 4.60
N MET A 124 19.75 18.27 3.60
CA MET A 124 20.11 18.85 2.32
C MET A 124 19.55 20.27 2.20
N HIS A 125 20.36 21.17 1.71
CA HIS A 125 19.95 22.55 1.40
C HIS A 125 19.61 22.64 -0.09
N LEU A 126 18.34 22.84 -0.41
CA LEU A 126 17.86 22.98 -1.78
C LEU A 126 17.09 24.28 -1.94
N ARG A 127 17.57 25.16 -2.83
CA ARG A 127 16.91 26.44 -3.15
C ARG A 127 16.52 27.26 -1.91
N GLY A 128 17.42 27.35 -0.92
CA GLY A 128 17.19 28.10 0.33
C GLY A 128 16.30 27.43 1.36
N ARG A 129 15.90 26.15 1.14
CA ARG A 129 15.14 25.33 2.10
C ARG A 129 15.99 24.17 2.58
N SER A 130 15.92 23.87 3.88
CA SER A 130 16.51 22.67 4.46
C SER A 130 15.50 21.55 4.44
N ILE A 131 15.84 20.43 3.81
CA ILE A 131 15.02 19.21 3.78
C ILE A 131 15.79 18.04 4.40
N GLN A 132 15.07 17.19 5.11
CA GLN A 132 15.63 15.95 5.64
C GLN A 132 15.45 14.83 4.60
N VAL A 133 16.55 14.21 4.21
CA VAL A 133 16.55 13.06 3.30
C VAL A 133 17.20 11.86 3.97
N VAL A 134 16.84 10.67 3.56
CA VAL A 134 17.52 9.46 4.01
C VAL A 134 18.92 9.44 3.40
N ASP A 135 19.90 9.26 4.23
CA ASP A 135 21.30 9.07 3.81
C ASP A 135 21.60 7.58 3.64
N GLU A 136 21.37 6.81 4.68
CA GLU A 136 21.63 5.38 4.70
C GLU A 136 20.56 4.62 5.48
N PHE A 137 20.36 3.34 5.15
CA PHE A 137 19.51 2.42 5.91
C PHE A 137 20.36 1.54 6.81
N LYS A 138 19.86 1.30 8.02
CA LYS A 138 20.53 0.50 9.05
C LYS A 138 19.60 -0.53 9.67
N ASN A 139 20.18 -1.49 10.41
CA ASN A 139 19.46 -2.54 11.14
C ASN A 139 18.48 -3.37 10.26
N LEU A 140 18.77 -3.53 8.97
CA LEU A 140 17.88 -4.22 8.03
C LEU A 140 17.73 -5.72 8.34
N ALA A 141 18.74 -6.34 8.92
CA ALA A 141 18.67 -7.74 9.34
C ALA A 141 17.64 -7.93 10.46
N GLU A 142 17.61 -7.03 11.46
CA GLU A 142 16.61 -7.01 12.53
C GLU A 142 15.20 -6.84 11.96
N LEU A 143 15.01 -5.89 11.05
CA LEU A 143 13.71 -5.66 10.40
C LEU A 143 13.26 -6.90 9.62
N SER A 144 14.17 -7.53 8.88
CA SER A 144 13.87 -8.75 8.13
C SER A 144 13.43 -9.90 9.04
N GLU A 145 14.11 -10.07 10.18
CA GLU A 145 13.74 -11.11 11.15
C GLU A 145 12.39 -10.85 11.78
N THR A 146 12.10 -9.60 12.15
CA THR A 146 10.78 -9.19 12.65
C THR A 146 9.67 -9.52 11.66
N LEU A 147 9.88 -9.24 10.37
CA LEU A 147 8.90 -9.51 9.32
C LEU A 147 8.61 -11.01 9.14
N LYS A 148 9.61 -11.88 9.27
CA LYS A 148 9.43 -13.34 9.14
C LYS A 148 8.40 -13.90 10.14
N GLY A 149 8.28 -13.28 11.31
CA GLY A 149 7.36 -13.73 12.36
C GLY A 149 5.87 -13.68 11.97
N PHE A 150 5.49 -12.86 11.00
CA PHE A 150 4.09 -12.65 10.61
C PHE A 150 3.83 -12.55 9.10
N SER A 151 4.88 -12.65 8.27
CA SER A 151 4.75 -12.61 6.82
C SER A 151 5.05 -13.95 6.16
N TYR A 152 4.42 -14.18 5.03
CA TYR A 152 4.68 -15.32 4.17
C TYR A 152 5.05 -14.83 2.77
N ARG A 153 6.16 -15.32 2.24
CA ARG A 153 6.66 -14.98 0.90
C ARG A 153 6.72 -16.25 0.05
N VAL A 154 6.19 -16.14 -1.15
CA VAL A 154 6.25 -17.18 -2.17
C VAL A 154 6.87 -16.61 -3.42
N LEU A 155 7.88 -17.25 -3.96
CA LEU A 155 8.48 -16.88 -5.24
C LEU A 155 7.78 -17.61 -6.39
N LYS A 156 7.75 -16.98 -7.56
CA LYS A 156 7.15 -17.61 -8.76
C LYS A 156 7.86 -18.90 -9.14
N GLU A 157 9.17 -18.94 -8.96
CA GLU A 157 10.02 -20.11 -9.22
C GLU A 157 9.74 -21.30 -8.29
N ASP A 158 9.20 -21.03 -7.07
CA ASP A 158 8.85 -22.08 -6.12
C ASP A 158 7.47 -22.71 -6.39
N CYS A 159 6.62 -22.03 -7.16
CA CYS A 159 5.20 -22.40 -7.33
C CYS A 159 4.79 -22.69 -8.76
N LEU A 160 5.55 -22.23 -9.73
CA LEU A 160 5.19 -22.30 -11.16
C LEU A 160 6.36 -22.84 -11.96
N ASP A 161 6.10 -23.87 -12.75
CA ASP A 161 7.01 -24.33 -13.79
C ASP A 161 6.92 -23.38 -15.00
N LEU A 162 7.72 -22.31 -14.95
CA LEU A 162 7.74 -21.28 -15.98
C LEU A 162 8.97 -21.43 -16.86
N PRO A 163 8.85 -21.22 -18.17
CA PRO A 163 10.00 -21.18 -19.05
C PRO A 163 10.95 -20.03 -18.66
N PRO A 164 12.25 -20.15 -18.94
CA PRO A 164 13.24 -19.12 -18.62
C PRO A 164 12.89 -17.79 -19.30
N LYS A 165 13.14 -16.68 -18.58
CA LYS A 165 12.91 -15.34 -19.13
C LYS A 165 13.92 -15.05 -20.23
N ASN A 166 13.46 -14.84 -21.44
CA ASN A 166 14.28 -14.41 -22.56
C ASN A 166 14.23 -12.87 -22.68
N TRP A 167 15.41 -12.26 -22.61
CA TRP A 167 15.56 -10.80 -22.75
C TRP A 167 16.10 -10.50 -24.15
N THR A 168 15.31 -9.80 -24.97
CA THR A 168 15.74 -9.32 -26.28
C THR A 168 15.80 -7.80 -26.29
N LYS A 169 16.93 -7.25 -26.74
CA LYS A 169 17.06 -5.80 -26.97
C LYS A 169 16.60 -5.51 -28.41
N ARG A 170 15.63 -4.63 -28.55
CA ARG A 170 15.26 -4.07 -29.85
C ARG A 170 15.77 -2.64 -29.93
N HIS A 171 16.63 -2.37 -30.89
CA HIS A 171 17.08 -1.01 -31.20
C HIS A 171 16.05 -0.36 -32.12
N ILE A 172 15.52 0.78 -31.67
CA ILE A 172 14.56 1.58 -32.45
C ILE A 172 15.27 2.87 -32.81
N THR A 173 15.29 3.20 -34.11
CA THR A 173 15.79 4.49 -34.60
C THR A 173 14.64 5.48 -34.58
N LEU A 174 14.80 6.58 -33.89
CA LEU A 174 13.82 7.66 -33.85
C LEU A 174 13.75 8.35 -35.22
N SER A 175 12.57 8.80 -35.61
CA SER A 175 12.45 9.71 -36.77
C SER A 175 13.16 11.03 -36.47
N LYS A 176 13.52 11.79 -37.52
CA LYS A 176 14.18 13.09 -37.32
C LYS A 176 13.38 14.04 -36.45
N GLU A 177 12.07 14.03 -36.55
CA GLU A 177 11.17 14.86 -35.72
C GLU A 177 11.16 14.38 -34.26
N GLN A 178 11.09 13.09 -34.01
CA GLN A 178 11.15 12.51 -32.67
C GLN A 178 12.51 12.78 -32.01
N GLN A 179 13.60 12.65 -32.78
CA GLN A 179 14.95 12.94 -32.29
C GLN A 179 15.08 14.40 -31.87
N LYS A 180 14.55 15.31 -32.69
CA LYS A 180 14.57 16.76 -32.35
C LYS A 180 13.86 17.04 -31.04
N VAL A 181 12.65 16.52 -30.84
CA VAL A 181 11.88 16.69 -29.59
C VAL A 181 12.62 16.06 -28.40
N TYR A 182 13.24 14.91 -28.58
CA TYR A 182 14.02 14.24 -27.53
C TYR A 182 15.23 15.08 -27.11
N ASP A 183 15.94 15.68 -28.07
CA ASP A 183 17.11 16.50 -27.81
C ASP A 183 16.74 17.85 -27.14
N GLU A 184 15.57 18.42 -27.45
CA GLU A 184 15.03 19.62 -26.80
C GLU A 184 14.60 19.36 -25.31
N MET A 185 14.29 18.13 -24.94
CA MET A 185 13.90 17.76 -23.57
C MET A 185 15.08 17.34 -22.67
N LYS A 186 16.28 17.22 -23.21
CA LYS A 186 17.48 16.77 -22.54
C LYS A 186 18.31 17.94 -22.00
#